data_432c779a94d4553dcd11bbf2c8e6f0e6
#
_entry.id   432c779a94d4553dcd11bbf2c8e6f0e6
#
_cell.length_a   1.000
_cell.length_b   1.000
_cell.length_c   1.000
_cell.angle_alpha   90.00
_cell.angle_beta   90.00
_cell.angle_gamma   90.00
#
_symmetry.space_group_name_H-M   'P 1'
#
loop_
_entity.id
_entity.type
_entity.pdbx_description
1 polymer ?
#
loop_
_entity_poly.entity_id
_entity_poly.type
_entity_poly.pdbx_seq_one_letter_code
_entity_poly.pdbx_strand_id
1 'polypeptide(L)'
;MRNKGFTLIELLVVIAIIGIISSVVLASLNYARKKARDAERLSDMRQMQIALEFYHDSFDAYPDSDNAGCGGWDSSGNGTFITPLVSNNFLPKHLQDPVVNDSCGNLAYYRYPPGYAGCSASNGYFYVLGIRDLETSGNPYRSSPGWNCPGRNWQDEFDWVTGSFQ
;
A
#
# COMPACT_ATOMS: atom_id res chain seq x y z
N MET A 1 -0.16 34.84 55.73
CA MET A 1 -0.24 33.65 54.88
C MET A 1 1.18 33.27 54.48
N ARG A 2 1.65 32.02 54.83
CA ARG A 2 2.99 31.56 54.45
C ARG A 2 2.94 31.05 53.04
N ASN A 3 3.53 31.77 52.08
CA ASN A 3 3.74 31.25 50.73
C ASN A 3 4.78 30.13 50.80
N LYS A 4 4.33 28.90 50.53
CA LYS A 4 5.23 27.76 50.35
C LYS A 4 5.83 27.86 48.95
N GLY A 5 7.13 28.13 48.87
CA GLY A 5 7.88 28.08 47.61
C GLY A 5 8.11 26.65 47.15
N PHE A 6 8.20 26.45 45.83
CA PHE A 6 8.54 25.18 45.22
C PHE A 6 10.02 24.87 45.44
N THR A 7 10.33 23.63 45.75
CA THR A 7 11.73 23.19 45.90
C THR A 7 12.31 22.82 44.50
N LEU A 8 13.62 22.98 44.34
CA LEU A 8 14.31 22.64 43.10
C LEU A 8 14.19 21.15 42.78
N ILE A 9 14.16 20.29 43.81
CA ILE A 9 14.03 18.83 43.66
C ILE A 9 12.63 18.41 43.20
N GLU A 10 11.58 19.10 43.68
CA GLU A 10 10.21 18.84 43.20
C GLU A 10 10.08 19.15 41.72
N LEU A 11 10.68 20.23 41.25
CA LEU A 11 10.66 20.57 39.83
C LEU A 11 11.44 19.53 39.00
N LEU A 12 12.64 19.14 39.49
CA LEU A 12 13.50 18.18 38.78
C LEU A 12 12.83 16.81 38.62
N VAL A 13 12.18 16.31 39.66
CA VAL A 13 11.43 15.03 39.62
C VAL A 13 10.28 15.11 38.63
N VAL A 14 9.53 16.20 38.59
CA VAL A 14 8.41 16.38 37.65
C VAL A 14 8.88 16.35 36.21
N ILE A 15 9.93 17.09 35.85
CA ILE A 15 10.44 17.08 34.47
C ILE A 15 11.03 15.71 34.09
N ALA A 16 11.65 14.99 35.02
CA ALA A 16 12.16 13.65 34.79
C ALA A 16 11.00 12.67 34.47
N ILE A 17 9.91 12.72 35.23
CA ILE A 17 8.73 11.87 35.00
C ILE A 17 8.09 12.21 33.65
N ILE A 18 7.90 13.51 33.36
CA ILE A 18 7.34 13.94 32.07
C ILE A 18 8.22 13.47 30.91
N GLY A 19 9.55 13.56 31.05
CA GLY A 19 10.48 13.08 30.02
C GLY A 19 10.35 11.58 29.73
N ILE A 20 10.23 10.76 30.78
CA ILE A 20 10.05 9.30 30.64
C ILE A 20 8.70 8.98 29.97
N ILE A 21 7.61 9.58 30.48
CA ILE A 21 6.27 9.33 29.90
C ILE A 21 6.21 9.79 28.44
N SER A 22 6.75 10.96 28.12
CA SER A 22 6.77 11.50 26.76
C SER A 22 7.51 10.57 25.79
N SER A 23 8.61 9.96 26.18
CA SER A 23 9.37 9.04 25.33
C SER A 23 8.58 7.79 24.96
N VAL A 24 7.85 7.20 25.88
CA VAL A 24 7.00 6.01 25.65
C VAL A 24 5.81 6.37 24.76
N VAL A 25 5.17 7.52 25.02
CA VAL A 25 4.01 7.98 24.22
C VAL A 25 4.42 8.26 22.77
N LEU A 26 5.56 8.90 22.53
CA LEU A 26 6.06 9.18 21.19
C LEU A 26 6.34 7.89 20.39
N ALA A 27 6.95 6.88 21.02
CA ALA A 27 7.20 5.60 20.37
C ALA A 27 5.89 4.89 19.97
N SER A 28 4.92 4.86 20.88
CA SER A 28 3.60 4.28 20.64
C SER A 28 2.83 5.01 19.52
N LEU A 29 2.90 6.34 19.50
CA LEU A 29 2.25 7.16 18.47
C LEU A 29 2.84 6.92 17.07
N ASN A 30 4.15 6.78 16.96
CA ASN A 30 4.80 6.48 15.68
C ASN A 30 4.37 5.11 15.13
N TYR A 31 4.31 4.10 16.00
CA TYR A 31 3.80 2.78 15.59
C TYR A 31 2.32 2.81 15.17
N ALA A 32 1.48 3.54 15.93
CA ALA A 32 0.07 3.69 15.58
C ALA A 32 -0.13 4.40 14.22
N ARG A 33 0.69 5.41 13.92
CA ARG A 33 0.68 6.10 12.61
C ARG A 33 1.06 5.16 11.46
N LYS A 34 2.10 4.33 11.63
CA LYS A 34 2.49 3.33 10.64
C LYS A 34 1.35 2.35 10.37
N LYS A 35 0.74 1.83 11.44
CA LYS A 35 -0.39 0.91 11.33
C LYS A 35 -1.62 1.53 10.64
N ALA A 36 -1.87 2.82 10.88
CA ALA A 36 -2.94 3.54 10.20
C ALA A 36 -2.69 3.65 8.69
N ARG A 37 -1.45 3.98 8.25
CA ARG A 37 -1.09 4.02 6.83
C ARG A 37 -1.18 2.65 6.16
N ASP A 38 -0.77 1.58 6.83
CA ASP A 38 -0.92 0.23 6.29
C ASP A 38 -2.40 -0.15 6.11
N ALA A 39 -3.26 0.22 7.07
CA ALA A 39 -4.69 0.03 6.95
C ALA A 39 -5.31 0.84 5.79
N GLU A 40 -4.84 2.06 5.55
CA GLU A 40 -5.22 2.89 4.42
C GLU A 40 -4.82 2.21 3.10
N ARG A 41 -3.57 1.77 2.94
CA ARG A 41 -3.09 1.03 1.76
C ARG A 41 -3.96 -0.19 1.45
N LEU A 42 -4.26 -1.00 2.47
CA LEU A 42 -5.10 -2.19 2.32
C LEU A 42 -6.55 -1.85 1.94
N SER A 43 -7.08 -0.74 2.44
CA SER A 43 -8.39 -0.23 2.06
C SER A 43 -8.40 0.23 0.61
N ASP A 44 -7.36 0.93 0.18
CA ASP A 44 -7.19 1.42 -1.18
C ASP A 44 -7.08 0.26 -2.18
N MET A 45 -6.36 -0.81 -1.83
CA MET A 45 -6.28 -2.01 -2.68
C MET A 45 -7.63 -2.68 -2.88
N ARG A 46 -8.48 -2.71 -1.87
CA ARG A 46 -9.85 -3.24 -2.01
C ARG A 46 -10.71 -2.37 -2.92
N GLN A 47 -10.62 -1.04 -2.80
CA GLN A 47 -11.30 -0.11 -3.70
C GLN A 47 -10.81 -0.28 -5.13
N MET A 48 -9.50 -0.46 -5.31
CA MET A 48 -8.89 -0.71 -6.61
C MET A 48 -9.40 -2.01 -7.24
N GLN A 49 -9.46 -3.11 -6.49
CA GLN A 49 -10.02 -4.37 -6.98
C GLN A 49 -11.46 -4.18 -7.48
N ILE A 50 -12.31 -3.52 -6.70
CA ILE A 50 -13.70 -3.26 -7.10
C ILE A 50 -13.76 -2.40 -8.37
N ALA A 51 -12.93 -1.38 -8.48
CA ALA A 51 -12.88 -0.52 -9.66
C ALA A 51 -12.38 -1.27 -10.90
N LEU A 52 -11.42 -2.19 -10.75
CA LEU A 52 -10.92 -3.06 -11.82
C LEU A 52 -12.02 -4.01 -12.32
N GLU A 53 -12.82 -4.60 -11.42
CA GLU A 53 -13.94 -5.45 -11.82
C GLU A 53 -15.02 -4.65 -12.58
N PHE A 54 -15.38 -3.45 -12.13
CA PHE A 54 -16.32 -2.60 -12.87
C PHE A 54 -15.78 -2.15 -14.24
N TYR A 55 -14.48 -1.91 -14.32
CA TYR A 55 -13.84 -1.61 -15.61
C TYR A 55 -13.93 -2.83 -16.53
N HIS A 56 -13.59 -4.02 -16.02
CA HIS A 56 -13.68 -5.26 -16.77
C HIS A 56 -15.11 -5.54 -17.27
N ASP A 57 -16.11 -5.39 -16.42
CA ASP A 57 -17.52 -5.55 -16.79
C ASP A 57 -17.96 -4.59 -17.93
N SER A 58 -17.34 -3.41 -18.00
CA SER A 58 -17.69 -2.38 -18.97
C SER A 58 -16.95 -2.51 -20.30
N PHE A 59 -15.71 -3.03 -20.27
CA PHE A 59 -14.81 -3.04 -21.44
C PHE A 59 -14.36 -4.45 -21.87
N ASP A 60 -14.80 -5.50 -21.17
CA ASP A 60 -14.40 -6.90 -21.40
C ASP A 60 -12.86 -7.10 -21.33
N ALA A 61 -12.20 -6.21 -20.58
CA ALA A 61 -10.75 -6.21 -20.40
C ALA A 61 -10.33 -5.41 -19.15
N TYR A 62 -9.26 -5.80 -18.49
CA TYR A 62 -8.59 -4.95 -17.49
C TYR A 62 -7.79 -3.83 -18.16
N PRO A 63 -7.56 -2.69 -17.48
CA PRO A 63 -6.78 -1.58 -18.04
C PRO A 63 -5.37 -2.03 -18.42
N ASP A 64 -4.82 -1.48 -19.50
CA ASP A 64 -3.40 -1.63 -19.78
C ASP A 64 -2.58 -0.82 -18.77
N SER A 65 -1.41 -1.36 -18.38
CA SER A 65 -0.44 -0.62 -17.56
C SER A 65 0.17 0.50 -18.41
N ASP A 66 0.41 1.67 -17.81
CA ASP A 66 1.06 2.80 -18.49
C ASP A 66 2.55 2.58 -18.75
N ASN A 67 3.15 1.57 -18.14
CA ASN A 67 4.57 1.22 -18.18
C ASN A 67 5.51 2.36 -17.78
N ALA A 68 4.99 3.39 -17.11
CA ALA A 68 5.76 4.57 -16.72
C ALA A 68 6.47 4.43 -15.37
N GLY A 69 6.12 3.38 -14.63
CA GLY A 69 6.73 3.11 -13.32
C GLY A 69 7.99 2.26 -13.37
N CYS A 70 8.54 1.98 -12.22
CA CYS A 70 9.76 1.21 -12.04
C CYS A 70 9.58 -0.24 -12.47
N GLY A 71 10.45 -0.72 -13.35
CA GLY A 71 10.40 -2.07 -13.88
C GLY A 71 9.23 -2.31 -14.85
N GLY A 72 8.64 -1.23 -15.40
CA GLY A 72 7.53 -1.29 -16.34
C GLY A 72 6.14 -1.42 -15.68
N TRP A 73 6.08 -1.38 -14.35
CA TRP A 73 4.82 -1.36 -13.62
C TRP A 73 4.15 0.02 -13.69
N ASP A 74 2.84 0.06 -13.75
CA ASP A 74 2.07 1.23 -13.36
C ASP A 74 2.17 1.39 -11.84
N SER A 75 2.55 2.56 -11.35
CA SER A 75 2.90 2.74 -9.95
C SER A 75 2.39 4.06 -9.37
N SER A 76 2.19 4.09 -8.06
CA SER A 76 1.67 5.28 -7.37
C SER A 76 2.68 6.43 -7.24
N GLY A 77 3.94 6.23 -7.59
CA GLY A 77 5.00 7.23 -7.41
C GLY A 77 4.90 8.42 -8.36
N ASN A 78 4.33 8.25 -9.54
CA ASN A 78 4.18 9.30 -10.56
C ASN A 78 2.86 10.09 -10.45
N GLY A 79 1.95 9.69 -9.57
CA GLY A 79 0.65 10.34 -9.39
C GLY A 79 -0.41 10.00 -10.45
N THR A 80 -0.15 9.05 -11.34
CA THR A 80 -1.04 8.63 -12.44
C THR A 80 -1.51 7.18 -12.33
N PHE A 81 -1.45 6.60 -11.14
CA PHE A 81 -1.74 5.19 -10.89
C PHE A 81 -3.07 4.73 -11.49
N ILE A 82 -2.99 3.82 -12.45
CA ILE A 82 -4.08 3.24 -13.25
C ILE A 82 -5.04 4.33 -13.79
N THR A 83 -4.49 5.23 -14.60
CA THR A 83 -5.21 6.35 -15.19
C THR A 83 -6.56 5.97 -15.83
N PRO A 84 -6.73 4.82 -16.54
CA PRO A 84 -8.02 4.45 -17.12
C PRO A 84 -9.18 4.34 -16.12
N LEU A 85 -8.91 4.02 -14.85
CA LEU A 85 -9.97 3.94 -13.84
C LEU A 85 -10.51 5.32 -13.46
N VAL A 86 -9.65 6.34 -13.46
CA VAL A 86 -10.04 7.72 -13.16
C VAL A 86 -10.71 8.37 -14.38
N SER A 87 -10.12 8.21 -15.56
CA SER A 87 -10.65 8.81 -16.80
C SER A 87 -12.03 8.27 -17.21
N ASN A 88 -12.36 7.04 -16.78
CA ASN A 88 -13.69 6.44 -17.03
C ASN A 88 -14.61 6.50 -15.79
N ASN A 89 -14.27 7.30 -14.77
CA ASN A 89 -15.07 7.55 -13.57
C ASN A 89 -15.33 6.30 -12.67
N PHE A 90 -14.51 5.26 -12.72
CA PHE A 90 -14.55 4.14 -11.79
C PHE A 90 -13.90 4.49 -10.46
N LEU A 91 -12.97 5.46 -10.46
CA LEU A 91 -12.40 6.07 -9.27
C LEU A 91 -12.51 7.60 -9.35
N PRO A 92 -12.75 8.29 -8.23
CA PRO A 92 -12.87 9.75 -8.20
C PRO A 92 -11.52 10.47 -8.37
N LYS A 93 -10.42 9.81 -8.07
CA LYS A 93 -9.05 10.32 -8.15
C LYS A 93 -8.04 9.18 -8.18
N HIS A 94 -6.81 9.48 -8.60
CA HIS A 94 -5.69 8.54 -8.47
C HIS A 94 -5.40 8.25 -6.99
N LEU A 95 -5.20 6.97 -6.68
CA LEU A 95 -4.74 6.56 -5.37
C LEU A 95 -3.22 6.82 -5.27
N GLN A 96 -2.79 7.30 -4.12
CA GLN A 96 -1.40 7.60 -3.83
C GLN A 96 -1.00 6.95 -2.53
N ASP A 97 0.25 6.48 -2.45
CA ASP A 97 0.77 6.01 -1.17
C ASP A 97 0.82 7.17 -0.16
N PRO A 98 0.40 6.98 1.10
CA PRO A 98 0.50 8.00 2.14
C PRO A 98 1.93 8.49 2.41
N VAL A 99 2.93 7.71 1.99
CA VAL A 99 4.35 8.04 2.12
C VAL A 99 5.02 7.90 0.76
N VAL A 100 5.24 9.01 0.09
CA VAL A 100 6.00 9.03 -1.17
C VAL A 100 7.50 9.03 -0.84
N ASN A 101 8.13 7.86 -0.87
CA ASN A 101 9.55 7.71 -0.55
C ASN A 101 10.44 7.70 -1.79
N ASP A 102 9.92 7.35 -2.95
CA ASP A 102 10.67 7.28 -4.21
C ASP A 102 9.76 7.51 -5.43
N SER A 103 10.37 7.56 -6.60
CA SER A 103 9.66 7.73 -7.88
C SER A 103 8.82 6.52 -8.28
N CYS A 104 9.07 5.36 -7.67
CA CYS A 104 8.34 4.12 -7.97
C CYS A 104 7.03 4.01 -7.20
N GLY A 105 6.97 4.62 -5.99
CA GLY A 105 5.84 4.44 -5.09
C GLY A 105 5.70 3.00 -4.60
N ASN A 106 4.78 2.79 -3.68
CA ASN A 106 4.59 1.52 -2.99
C ASN A 106 3.50 0.65 -3.61
N LEU A 107 2.53 1.26 -4.30
CA LEU A 107 1.44 0.56 -4.97
C LEU A 107 1.88 0.27 -6.41
N ALA A 108 1.60 -0.95 -6.89
CA ALA A 108 2.00 -1.40 -8.22
C ALA A 108 0.88 -2.20 -8.89
N TYR A 109 0.70 -1.97 -10.18
CA TYR A 109 -0.25 -2.68 -11.04
C TYR A 109 0.43 -3.05 -12.36
N TYR A 110 0.16 -4.25 -12.86
CA TYR A 110 0.58 -4.66 -14.19
C TYR A 110 -0.42 -5.65 -14.80
N ARG A 111 -0.75 -5.46 -16.09
CA ARG A 111 -1.53 -6.41 -16.88
C ARG A 111 -0.60 -7.25 -17.74
N TYR A 112 -0.62 -8.54 -17.52
CA TYR A 112 0.23 -9.52 -18.21
C TYR A 112 -0.51 -10.20 -19.38
N PRO A 113 0.22 -10.51 -20.49
CA PRO A 113 -0.33 -11.27 -21.59
C PRO A 113 -0.57 -12.74 -21.22
N PRO A 114 -1.42 -13.45 -22.00
CA PRO A 114 -1.63 -14.87 -21.82
C PRO A 114 -0.32 -15.66 -21.88
N GLY A 115 -0.17 -16.65 -21.01
CA GLY A 115 1.02 -17.52 -20.96
C GLY A 115 2.23 -16.94 -20.26
N TYR A 116 2.17 -15.68 -19.79
CA TYR A 116 3.30 -15.09 -19.08
C TYR A 116 3.65 -15.89 -17.81
N ALA A 117 4.96 -16.03 -17.56
CA ALA A 117 5.52 -16.80 -16.42
C ALA A 117 4.98 -18.24 -16.29
N GLY A 118 4.54 -18.86 -17.38
CA GLY A 118 4.01 -20.23 -17.38
C GLY A 118 2.57 -20.35 -16.89
N CYS A 119 1.86 -19.26 -16.66
CA CYS A 119 0.41 -19.32 -16.50
C CYS A 119 -0.26 -19.86 -17.76
N SER A 120 -1.39 -20.57 -17.61
CA SER A 120 -2.09 -21.10 -18.78
C SER A 120 -2.58 -20.01 -19.71
N ALA A 121 -2.17 -20.07 -20.97
CA ALA A 121 -2.60 -19.11 -21.99
C ALA A 121 -4.13 -19.18 -22.25
N SER A 122 -4.78 -20.30 -21.93
CA SER A 122 -6.24 -20.44 -22.06
C SER A 122 -7.03 -19.58 -21.07
N ASN A 123 -6.37 -19.10 -20.00
CA ASN A 123 -6.99 -18.23 -19.00
C ASN A 123 -7.01 -16.74 -19.43
N GLY A 124 -6.46 -16.41 -20.60
CA GLY A 124 -6.44 -15.04 -21.11
C GLY A 124 -5.36 -14.16 -20.48
N TYR A 125 -5.59 -12.87 -20.56
CA TYR A 125 -4.80 -11.86 -19.85
C TYR A 125 -5.06 -11.95 -18.34
N PHE A 126 -4.14 -11.40 -17.54
CA PHE A 126 -4.37 -11.27 -16.10
C PHE A 126 -3.67 -10.01 -15.58
N TYR A 127 -4.19 -9.47 -14.50
CA TYR A 127 -3.48 -8.41 -13.79
C TYR A 127 -2.86 -8.92 -12.50
N VAL A 128 -1.86 -8.19 -12.05
CA VAL A 128 -1.29 -8.28 -10.70
C VAL A 128 -1.32 -6.90 -10.07
N LEU A 129 -1.86 -6.83 -8.86
CA LEU A 129 -1.98 -5.63 -8.06
C LEU A 129 -1.31 -5.89 -6.71
N GLY A 130 -0.39 -5.02 -6.29
CA GLY A 130 0.39 -5.27 -5.08
C GLY A 130 0.80 -4.02 -4.30
N ILE A 131 1.12 -4.26 -3.02
CA ILE A 131 1.81 -3.33 -2.13
C ILE A 131 3.21 -3.90 -1.89
N ARG A 132 4.25 -3.12 -2.20
CA ARG A 132 5.65 -3.57 -2.08
C ARG A 132 6.05 -3.75 -0.63
N ASP A 133 5.84 -2.71 0.18
CA ASP A 133 6.24 -2.67 1.58
C ASP A 133 5.11 -2.18 2.49
N LEU A 134 4.81 -2.93 3.53
CA LEU A 134 3.99 -2.51 4.66
C LEU A 134 4.90 -2.17 5.84
N GLU A 135 4.61 -1.07 6.53
CA GLU A 135 5.48 -0.54 7.57
C GLU A 135 5.45 -1.31 8.89
N THR A 136 4.40 -2.12 9.10
CA THR A 136 4.16 -2.83 10.37
C THR A 136 4.06 -4.35 10.23
N SER A 137 4.23 -4.87 9.03
CA SER A 137 4.23 -6.32 8.78
C SER A 137 5.44 -6.72 7.92
N GLY A 138 5.78 -8.00 7.95
CA GLY A 138 6.76 -8.57 7.04
C GLY A 138 6.12 -9.25 5.84
N ASN A 139 6.95 -9.64 4.87
CA ASN A 139 6.56 -10.40 3.70
C ASN A 139 6.46 -11.92 4.05
N PRO A 140 5.32 -12.60 3.72
CA PRO A 140 4.08 -12.03 3.23
C PRO A 140 3.21 -11.42 4.35
N TYR A 141 2.38 -10.45 4.00
CA TYR A 141 1.33 -9.97 4.89
C TYR A 141 0.31 -11.09 5.16
N ARG A 142 -0.08 -11.27 6.42
CA ARG A 142 -0.90 -12.41 6.88
C ARG A 142 -2.21 -12.62 6.10
N SER A 143 -2.81 -11.58 5.58
CA SER A 143 -4.05 -11.64 4.81
C SER A 143 -3.84 -11.31 3.33
N SER A 144 -2.62 -11.44 2.81
CA SER A 144 -2.36 -11.36 1.39
C SER A 144 -3.02 -12.55 0.69
N PRO A 145 -3.83 -12.33 -0.37
CA PRO A 145 -4.39 -13.43 -1.15
C PRO A 145 -3.30 -14.25 -1.85
N GLY A 146 -2.17 -13.61 -2.16
CA GLY A 146 -1.12 -14.18 -2.97
C GLY A 146 -1.47 -14.21 -4.47
N TRP A 147 -0.46 -14.25 -5.32
CA TRP A 147 -0.61 -14.49 -6.75
C TRP A 147 0.63 -15.16 -7.30
N ASN A 148 0.47 -16.29 -8.01
CA ASN A 148 1.60 -17.01 -8.59
C ASN A 148 1.25 -17.67 -9.94
N CYS A 149 2.27 -17.83 -10.76
CA CYS A 149 2.30 -18.72 -11.90
C CYS A 149 3.49 -19.70 -11.75
N PRO A 150 3.57 -20.79 -12.52
CA PRO A 150 4.67 -21.76 -12.38
C PRO A 150 6.08 -21.17 -12.43
N GLY A 151 6.28 -20.08 -13.19
CA GLY A 151 7.59 -19.43 -13.36
C GLY A 151 7.80 -18.17 -12.52
N ARG A 152 6.81 -17.72 -11.73
CA ARG A 152 6.93 -16.52 -10.91
C ARG A 152 5.93 -16.51 -9.76
N ASN A 153 6.42 -16.24 -8.58
CA ASN A 153 5.62 -16.01 -7.39
C ASN A 153 5.70 -14.54 -6.99
N TRP A 154 4.65 -13.77 -7.25
CA TRP A 154 4.64 -12.34 -6.92
C TRP A 154 4.56 -12.07 -5.41
N GLN A 155 4.17 -13.07 -4.60
CA GLN A 155 4.21 -12.94 -3.15
C GLN A 155 5.64 -12.78 -2.61
N ASP A 156 6.66 -13.21 -3.36
CA ASP A 156 8.06 -13.03 -2.99
C ASP A 156 8.55 -11.59 -3.22
N GLU A 157 7.78 -10.80 -4.00
CA GLU A 157 8.12 -9.43 -4.41
C GLU A 157 7.29 -8.36 -3.68
N PHE A 158 6.16 -8.77 -3.09
CA PHE A 158 5.17 -7.88 -2.47
C PHE A 158 4.77 -8.38 -1.09
N ASP A 159 4.61 -7.48 -0.15
CA ASP A 159 4.04 -7.82 1.16
C ASP A 159 2.57 -8.25 1.02
N TRP A 160 1.82 -7.56 0.18
CA TRP A 160 0.45 -7.92 -0.18
C TRP A 160 0.27 -7.90 -1.68
N VAL A 161 -0.30 -8.96 -2.23
CA VAL A 161 -0.53 -9.08 -3.68
C VAL A 161 -1.80 -9.86 -3.97
N THR A 162 -2.44 -9.51 -5.06
CA THR A 162 -3.58 -10.20 -5.65
C THR A 162 -3.52 -10.12 -7.18
N GLY A 163 -4.34 -10.91 -7.83
CA GLY A 163 -4.52 -10.88 -9.27
C GLY A 163 -5.86 -11.49 -9.67
N SER A 164 -6.21 -11.36 -10.94
CA SER A 164 -7.35 -12.03 -11.57
C SER A 164 -7.06 -12.28 -13.03
N PHE A 165 -7.54 -13.38 -13.56
CA PHE A 165 -7.60 -13.63 -15.01
C PHE A 165 -8.79 -12.89 -15.61
N GLN A 166 -8.64 -12.52 -16.89
CA GLN A 166 -9.68 -11.86 -17.69
C GLN A 166 -10.68 -12.88 -18.20
#